data_593486dc8535b0053a663b32775c822c
#
_entry.id   593486dc8535b0053a663b32775c822c
#
_cell.length_a   1.000
_cell.length_b   1.000
_cell.length_c   1.000
_cell.angle_alpha   90.00
_cell.angle_beta   90.00
_cell.angle_gamma   90.00
#
_symmetry.space_group_name_H-M   'P 1'
#
loop_
_entity.id
_entity.type
_entity.pdbx_description
1 polymer ?
#
loop_
_entity_poly.entity_id
_entity_poly.type
_entity_poly.pdbx_seq_one_letter_code
_entity_poly.pdbx_strand_id
1 'polypeptide(L)'
;VHAQIVLFDGFDPMDVVGPYEVLYAGGLASGGALSVELVSAEGPRTVVSGSGELAMTATATLDVEHADLIIVPGASGLFEPNADQPGSSLPERLAATTETELPLMMRRALDDPGVLVATVCGGSLALAMAGLLEGRRAVTHHLAVDALAAGGVIPIQARIVDDGDLITAGGVTSGLDLGLYLLERCLGPRISLEVEALFDYERRGTVWSAKGAEPVITFAPDAA
;
A
#
# COMPACT_ATOMS: atom_id res chain seq x y z
N VAL A 1 -3.97 13.04 12.29
CA VAL A 1 -3.98 12.19 11.06
C VAL A 1 -4.78 10.95 11.34
N HIS A 2 -5.77 10.66 10.49
CA HIS A 2 -6.57 9.46 10.56
C HIS A 2 -6.21 8.54 9.39
N ALA A 3 -5.56 7.42 9.70
CA ALA A 3 -5.12 6.43 8.72
C ALA A 3 -6.10 5.25 8.67
N GLN A 4 -6.47 4.83 7.46
CA GLN A 4 -7.33 3.68 7.21
C GLN A 4 -6.57 2.66 6.35
N ILE A 5 -6.50 1.40 6.80
CA ILE A 5 -5.91 0.30 6.04
C ILE A 5 -7.01 -0.61 5.54
N VAL A 6 -7.09 -0.78 4.23
CA VAL A 6 -8.16 -1.52 3.57
C VAL A 6 -7.94 -3.02 3.70
N LEU A 7 -8.98 -3.75 4.08
CA LEU A 7 -9.05 -5.20 4.02
C LEU A 7 -10.01 -5.63 2.90
N PHE A 8 -9.60 -6.57 2.09
CA PHE A 8 -10.41 -7.27 1.10
C PHE A 8 -10.10 -8.78 1.11
N ASP A 9 -11.00 -9.61 0.66
CA ASP A 9 -10.80 -11.06 0.72
C ASP A 9 -9.57 -11.48 -0.10
N GLY A 10 -8.65 -12.19 0.55
CA GLY A 10 -7.39 -12.60 -0.03
C GLY A 10 -6.21 -11.63 0.18
N PHE A 11 -6.37 -10.57 0.98
CA PHE A 11 -5.28 -9.65 1.29
C PHE A 11 -4.03 -10.36 1.86
N ASP A 12 -2.85 -9.76 1.70
CA ASP A 12 -1.63 -10.24 2.36
C ASP A 12 -1.55 -9.67 3.79
N PRO A 13 -1.49 -10.52 4.83
CA PRO A 13 -1.43 -10.05 6.21
C PRO A 13 -0.22 -9.19 6.54
N MET A 14 0.94 -9.46 5.96
CA MET A 14 2.15 -8.68 6.21
C MET A 14 2.07 -7.27 5.63
N ASP A 15 1.38 -7.12 4.50
CA ASP A 15 1.14 -5.81 3.88
C ASP A 15 0.23 -4.92 4.75
N VAL A 16 -0.54 -5.54 5.65
CA VAL A 16 -1.43 -4.86 6.60
C VAL A 16 -0.74 -4.64 7.93
N VAL A 17 -0.21 -5.71 8.55
CA VAL A 17 0.36 -5.66 9.91
C VAL A 17 1.60 -4.76 9.96
N GLY A 18 2.46 -4.79 8.93
CA GLY A 18 3.66 -3.97 8.90
C GLY A 18 3.37 -2.48 9.07
N PRO A 19 2.62 -1.85 8.17
CA PRO A 19 2.28 -0.44 8.32
C PRO A 19 1.35 -0.16 9.51
N TYR A 20 0.44 -1.08 9.85
CA TYR A 20 -0.46 -0.92 11.00
C TYR A 20 0.31 -0.72 12.31
N GLU A 21 1.22 -1.64 12.63
CA GLU A 21 2.01 -1.59 13.86
C GLU A 21 2.88 -0.33 13.93
N VAL A 22 3.50 0.04 12.81
CA VAL A 22 4.33 1.25 12.73
C VAL A 22 3.51 2.51 12.96
N LEU A 23 2.35 2.64 12.30
CA LEU A 23 1.47 3.80 12.46
C LEU A 23 0.85 3.84 13.85
N TYR A 24 0.47 2.69 14.41
CA TYR A 24 -0.06 2.61 15.78
C TYR A 24 0.97 3.08 16.81
N ALA A 25 2.22 2.59 16.70
CA ALA A 25 3.32 3.04 17.55
C ALA A 25 3.61 4.55 17.38
N GLY A 26 3.55 5.05 16.14
CA GLY A 26 3.68 6.49 15.86
C GLY A 26 2.56 7.32 16.50
N GLY A 27 1.34 6.79 16.51
CA GLY A 27 0.21 7.38 17.22
C GLY A 27 0.48 7.50 18.71
N LEU A 28 0.98 6.43 19.35
CA LEU A 28 1.37 6.46 20.76
C LEU A 28 2.51 7.44 21.01
N ALA A 29 3.57 7.40 20.22
CA ALA A 29 4.75 8.26 20.38
C ALA A 29 4.43 9.74 20.19
N SER A 30 3.41 10.06 19.39
CA SER A 30 2.97 11.45 19.13
C SER A 30 1.90 11.96 20.08
N GLY A 31 1.48 11.16 21.09
CA GLY A 31 0.42 11.55 22.02
C GLY A 31 -0.97 11.59 21.37
N GLY A 32 -1.21 10.76 20.38
CA GLY A 32 -2.50 10.64 19.69
C GLY A 32 -2.66 11.54 18.46
N ALA A 33 -1.58 12.12 17.93
CA ALA A 33 -1.64 12.93 16.71
C ALA A 33 -1.93 12.10 15.44
N LEU A 34 -1.82 10.76 15.52
CA LEU A 34 -2.19 9.82 14.49
C LEU A 34 -3.01 8.68 15.08
N SER A 35 -4.05 8.25 14.37
CA SER A 35 -4.81 7.02 14.63
C SER A 35 -4.81 6.15 13.38
N VAL A 36 -4.91 4.84 13.57
CA VAL A 36 -5.01 3.87 12.48
C VAL A 36 -6.11 2.87 12.76
N GLU A 37 -6.91 2.53 11.75
CA GLU A 37 -7.94 1.50 11.82
C GLU A 37 -7.96 0.60 10.59
N LEU A 38 -8.54 -0.60 10.75
CA LEU A 38 -8.77 -1.54 9.67
C LEU A 38 -10.20 -1.37 9.15
N VAL A 39 -10.32 -1.14 7.85
CA VAL A 39 -11.60 -0.86 7.18
C VAL A 39 -11.83 -1.82 6.01
N SER A 40 -13.05 -1.94 5.53
CA SER A 40 -13.36 -2.58 4.25
C SER A 40 -14.35 -1.74 3.44
N ALA A 41 -14.34 -1.90 2.13
CA ALA A 41 -15.30 -1.22 1.25
C ALA A 41 -16.75 -1.69 1.52
N GLU A 42 -16.92 -2.93 1.98
CA GLU A 42 -18.20 -3.57 2.24
C GLU A 42 -18.74 -3.32 3.67
N GLY A 43 -17.98 -2.59 4.49
CA GLY A 43 -18.34 -2.29 5.88
C GLY A 43 -17.69 -3.21 6.91
N PRO A 44 -18.04 -3.08 8.20
CA PRO A 44 -17.48 -3.89 9.26
C PRO A 44 -17.71 -5.38 9.04
N ARG A 45 -16.63 -6.16 9.00
CA ARG A 45 -16.70 -7.62 8.80
C ARG A 45 -15.39 -8.30 9.13
N THR A 46 -15.41 -9.61 9.34
CA THR A 46 -14.21 -10.43 9.31
C THR A 46 -13.81 -10.70 7.87
N VAL A 47 -12.55 -10.42 7.54
CA VAL A 47 -11.96 -10.57 6.20
C VAL A 47 -10.93 -11.67 6.25
N VAL A 48 -11.03 -12.65 5.37
CA VAL A 48 -10.09 -13.78 5.29
C VAL A 48 -8.93 -13.39 4.38
N SER A 49 -7.72 -13.59 4.87
CA SER A 49 -6.51 -13.32 4.09
C SER A 49 -6.24 -14.37 3.01
N GLY A 50 -5.28 -14.09 2.16
CA GLY A 50 -4.78 -15.06 1.20
C GLY A 50 -3.83 -16.11 1.79
N SER A 51 -3.41 -15.93 3.04
CA SER A 51 -2.46 -16.80 3.73
C SER A 51 -3.19 -17.78 4.66
N GLY A 52 -3.75 -18.83 4.08
CA GLY A 52 -4.49 -19.85 4.82
C GLY A 52 -5.80 -19.32 5.42
N GLU A 53 -6.05 -19.69 6.69
CA GLU A 53 -7.28 -19.29 7.41
C GLU A 53 -7.07 -18.04 8.29
N LEU A 54 -5.94 -17.33 8.15
CA LEU A 54 -5.70 -16.11 8.90
C LEU A 54 -6.72 -15.04 8.49
N ALA A 55 -7.42 -14.49 9.45
CA ALA A 55 -8.43 -13.47 9.22
C ALA A 55 -8.19 -12.25 10.12
N MET A 56 -8.62 -11.09 9.65
CA MET A 56 -8.63 -9.84 10.40
C MET A 56 -10.03 -9.22 10.37
N THR A 57 -10.32 -8.35 11.32
CA THR A 57 -11.61 -7.67 11.39
C THR A 57 -11.48 -6.23 10.90
N ALA A 58 -12.20 -5.89 9.85
CA ALA A 58 -12.50 -4.51 9.51
C ALA A 58 -13.53 -3.98 10.53
N THR A 59 -13.21 -2.91 11.22
CA THR A 59 -14.04 -2.34 12.27
C THR A 59 -15.02 -1.29 11.76
N ALA A 60 -14.74 -0.74 10.56
CA ALA A 60 -15.56 0.28 9.92
C ALA A 60 -15.61 0.08 8.39
N THR A 61 -16.46 0.85 7.74
CA THR A 61 -16.44 1.05 6.29
C THR A 61 -15.31 2.02 5.94
N LEU A 62 -14.64 1.80 4.80
CA LEU A 62 -13.72 2.79 4.24
C LEU A 62 -14.43 4.14 4.09
N ASP A 63 -13.92 5.17 4.74
CA ASP A 63 -14.49 6.52 4.77
C ASP A 63 -13.48 7.53 4.21
N VAL A 64 -13.62 7.81 2.93
CA VAL A 64 -12.72 8.74 2.21
C VAL A 64 -12.86 10.17 2.71
N GLU A 65 -14.05 10.57 3.20
CA GLU A 65 -14.29 11.96 3.63
C GLU A 65 -13.60 12.30 4.96
N HIS A 66 -13.28 11.28 5.76
CA HIS A 66 -12.65 11.46 7.07
C HIS A 66 -11.23 10.86 7.15
N ALA A 67 -10.74 10.26 6.07
CA ALA A 67 -9.39 9.72 6.01
C ALA A 67 -8.37 10.79 5.57
N ASP A 68 -7.28 10.93 6.31
CA ASP A 68 -6.11 11.69 5.84
C ASP A 68 -5.13 10.80 5.06
N LEU A 69 -5.16 9.49 5.33
CA LEU A 69 -4.29 8.47 4.75
C LEU A 69 -5.06 7.18 4.53
N ILE A 70 -5.00 6.63 3.31
CA ILE A 70 -5.56 5.32 2.98
C ILE A 70 -4.45 4.41 2.47
N ILE A 71 -4.34 3.19 3.03
CA ILE A 71 -3.36 2.20 2.62
C ILE A 71 -4.07 0.99 2.02
N VAL A 72 -3.70 0.62 0.79
CA VAL A 72 -4.20 -0.57 0.10
C VAL A 72 -3.10 -1.63 0.08
N PRO A 73 -3.30 -2.79 0.74
CA PRO A 73 -2.37 -3.91 0.71
C PRO A 73 -2.43 -4.66 -0.61
N GLY A 74 -1.46 -5.53 -0.85
CA GLY A 74 -1.54 -6.54 -1.88
C GLY A 74 -2.35 -7.75 -1.43
N ALA A 75 -2.32 -8.78 -2.27
CA ALA A 75 -2.91 -10.08 -1.98
C ALA A 75 -1.82 -11.14 -1.79
N SER A 76 -2.13 -12.20 -1.07
CA SER A 76 -1.34 -13.43 -1.04
C SER A 76 -2.12 -14.59 -1.61
N GLY A 77 -1.42 -15.60 -2.12
CA GLY A 77 -2.03 -16.76 -2.77
C GLY A 77 -1.06 -17.48 -3.70
N LEU A 78 -1.59 -18.33 -4.55
CA LEU A 78 -0.82 -18.99 -5.60
C LEU A 78 -0.40 -17.95 -6.66
N PHE A 79 0.77 -18.12 -7.26
CA PHE A 79 1.22 -17.23 -8.34
C PHE A 79 0.46 -17.48 -9.64
N GLU A 80 0.05 -18.72 -9.88
CA GLU A 80 -0.66 -19.16 -11.07
C GLU A 80 -2.08 -19.59 -10.71
N PRO A 81 -3.07 -19.34 -11.59
CA PRO A 81 -4.42 -19.85 -11.40
C PRO A 81 -4.42 -21.38 -11.28
N ASN A 82 -5.21 -21.90 -10.36
CA ASN A 82 -5.37 -23.34 -10.14
C ASN A 82 -6.83 -23.72 -10.45
N ALA A 83 -7.03 -24.59 -11.44
CA ALA A 83 -8.37 -25.04 -11.84
C ALA A 83 -9.13 -25.75 -10.71
N ASP A 84 -8.41 -26.40 -9.78
CA ASP A 84 -9.02 -27.10 -8.64
C ASP A 84 -9.36 -26.13 -7.48
N GLN A 85 -8.85 -24.90 -7.53
CA GLN A 85 -9.05 -23.86 -6.53
C GLN A 85 -9.23 -22.48 -7.20
N PRO A 86 -10.34 -22.26 -7.93
CA PRO A 86 -10.62 -20.96 -8.56
C PRO A 86 -10.62 -19.81 -7.54
N GLY A 87 -10.04 -18.66 -7.91
CA GLY A 87 -9.94 -17.50 -7.02
C GLY A 87 -8.83 -17.60 -5.96
N SER A 88 -7.98 -18.63 -6.02
CA SER A 88 -6.90 -18.81 -5.05
C SER A 88 -5.59 -18.13 -5.46
N SER A 89 -5.44 -17.77 -6.72
CA SER A 89 -4.22 -17.10 -7.19
C SER A 89 -4.21 -15.61 -6.85
N LEU A 90 -3.02 -15.08 -6.70
CA LEU A 90 -2.78 -13.66 -6.43
C LEU A 90 -3.39 -12.76 -7.52
N PRO A 91 -3.22 -13.03 -8.83
CA PRO A 91 -3.87 -12.24 -9.88
C PRO A 91 -5.40 -12.26 -9.80
N GLU A 92 -6.02 -13.43 -9.53
CA GLU A 92 -7.48 -13.54 -9.40
C GLU A 92 -8.00 -12.74 -8.21
N ARG A 93 -7.30 -12.76 -7.07
CA ARG A 93 -7.68 -12.00 -5.86
C ARG A 93 -7.56 -10.50 -6.06
N LEU A 94 -6.49 -10.03 -6.72
CA LEU A 94 -6.37 -8.62 -7.07
C LEU A 94 -7.44 -8.20 -8.09
N ALA A 95 -7.71 -9.02 -9.10
CA ALA A 95 -8.77 -8.75 -10.06
C ALA A 95 -10.16 -8.69 -9.40
N ALA A 96 -10.43 -9.55 -8.41
CA ALA A 96 -11.71 -9.55 -7.70
C ALA A 96 -11.98 -8.21 -6.97
N THR A 97 -10.94 -7.45 -6.58
CA THR A 97 -11.14 -6.13 -5.99
C THR A 97 -11.79 -5.14 -6.94
N THR A 98 -11.63 -5.33 -8.27
CA THR A 98 -12.23 -4.45 -9.28
C THR A 98 -13.74 -4.59 -9.40
N GLU A 99 -14.31 -5.68 -8.87
CA GLU A 99 -15.75 -5.97 -8.86
C GLU A 99 -16.45 -5.49 -7.59
N THR A 100 -15.73 -4.83 -6.68
CA THR A 100 -16.25 -4.27 -5.42
C THR A 100 -16.44 -2.76 -5.50
N GLU A 101 -16.91 -2.13 -4.42
CA GLU A 101 -16.98 -0.67 -4.31
C GLU A 101 -15.60 -0.01 -4.15
N LEU A 102 -14.55 -0.78 -3.87
CA LEU A 102 -13.20 -0.25 -3.60
C LEU A 102 -12.68 0.66 -4.72
N PRO A 103 -12.75 0.31 -6.02
CA PRO A 103 -12.28 1.19 -7.09
C PRO A 103 -12.94 2.57 -7.12
N LEU A 104 -14.25 2.62 -6.85
CA LEU A 104 -14.97 3.89 -6.82
C LEU A 104 -14.54 4.75 -5.64
N MET A 105 -14.35 4.15 -4.47
CA MET A 105 -13.87 4.84 -3.27
C MET A 105 -12.43 5.32 -3.47
N MET A 106 -11.54 4.49 -4.02
CA MET A 106 -10.16 4.86 -4.28
C MET A 106 -10.00 5.95 -5.35
N ARG A 107 -10.89 5.98 -6.34
CA ARG A 107 -10.93 7.10 -7.29
C ARG A 107 -11.22 8.42 -6.58
N ARG A 108 -12.22 8.44 -5.69
CA ARG A 108 -12.52 9.64 -4.89
C ARG A 108 -11.34 10.06 -4.01
N ALA A 109 -10.66 9.09 -3.40
CA ALA A 109 -9.48 9.36 -2.58
C ALA A 109 -8.34 9.97 -3.40
N LEU A 110 -8.09 9.45 -4.61
CA LEU A 110 -7.04 9.97 -5.51
C LEU A 110 -7.41 11.34 -6.13
N ASP A 111 -8.70 11.66 -6.23
CA ASP A 111 -9.18 12.96 -6.70
C ASP A 111 -9.21 14.03 -5.59
N ASP A 112 -9.10 13.63 -4.33
CA ASP A 112 -9.09 14.53 -3.17
C ASP A 112 -7.65 14.87 -2.75
N PRO A 113 -7.21 16.14 -2.91
CA PRO A 113 -5.86 16.56 -2.54
C PRO A 113 -5.59 16.52 -1.02
N GLY A 114 -6.62 16.36 -0.20
CA GLY A 114 -6.52 16.20 1.26
C GLY A 114 -6.19 14.78 1.69
N VAL A 115 -6.35 13.79 0.81
CA VAL A 115 -6.14 12.38 1.11
C VAL A 115 -4.83 11.89 0.52
N LEU A 116 -3.99 11.27 1.34
CA LEU A 116 -2.79 10.58 0.90
C LEU A 116 -3.13 9.10 0.66
N VAL A 117 -2.92 8.62 -0.56
CA VAL A 117 -3.09 7.20 -0.89
C VAL A 117 -1.74 6.49 -0.84
N ALA A 118 -1.68 5.37 -0.17
CA ALA A 118 -0.48 4.53 -0.15
C ALA A 118 -0.82 3.07 -0.50
N THR A 119 0.17 2.33 -1.01
CA THR A 119 0.01 0.91 -1.34
C THR A 119 1.22 0.10 -0.90
N VAL A 120 1.01 -1.16 -0.59
CA VAL A 120 2.08 -2.15 -0.34
C VAL A 120 1.96 -3.27 -1.36
N CYS A 121 3.10 -3.74 -1.88
CA CYS A 121 3.18 -4.93 -2.72
C CYS A 121 2.23 -4.86 -3.94
N GLY A 122 1.32 -5.83 -4.08
CA GLY A 122 0.29 -5.88 -5.12
C GLY A 122 -0.83 -4.85 -5.00
N GLY A 123 -0.85 -4.01 -3.96
CA GLY A 123 -1.88 -2.97 -3.82
C GLY A 123 -1.86 -1.94 -4.95
N SER A 124 -0.68 -1.55 -5.43
CA SER A 124 -0.56 -0.69 -6.62
C SER A 124 -1.06 -1.38 -7.89
N LEU A 125 -0.85 -2.71 -8.01
CA LEU A 125 -1.38 -3.46 -9.15
C LEU A 125 -2.91 -3.53 -9.09
N ALA A 126 -3.52 -3.73 -7.92
CA ALA A 126 -4.99 -3.68 -7.77
C ALA A 126 -5.57 -2.35 -8.26
N LEU A 127 -4.96 -1.23 -7.88
CA LEU A 127 -5.38 0.10 -8.34
C LEU A 127 -5.13 0.30 -9.84
N ALA A 128 -4.02 -0.22 -10.38
CA ALA A 128 -3.72 -0.16 -11.82
C ALA A 128 -4.72 -0.98 -12.64
N MET A 129 -5.10 -2.19 -12.18
CA MET A 129 -6.14 -3.01 -12.81
C MET A 129 -7.51 -2.33 -12.84
N ALA A 130 -7.79 -1.46 -11.86
CA ALA A 130 -8.98 -0.61 -11.85
C ALA A 130 -8.85 0.65 -12.72
N GLY A 131 -7.73 0.85 -13.44
CA GLY A 131 -7.47 2.01 -14.29
C GLY A 131 -7.27 3.33 -13.50
N LEU A 132 -6.79 3.25 -12.27
CA LEU A 132 -6.65 4.41 -11.37
C LEU A 132 -5.24 5.03 -11.40
N LEU A 133 -4.25 4.33 -11.95
CA LEU A 133 -2.84 4.76 -11.89
C LEU A 133 -2.22 5.02 -13.26
N GLU A 134 -3.00 5.19 -14.32
CA GLU A 134 -2.47 5.48 -15.65
C GLU A 134 -1.61 6.75 -15.65
N GLY A 135 -0.38 6.64 -16.19
CA GLY A 135 0.60 7.72 -16.24
C GLY A 135 1.27 8.07 -14.91
N ARG A 136 0.88 7.44 -13.79
CA ARG A 136 1.50 7.65 -12.48
C ARG A 136 2.81 6.85 -12.35
N ARG A 137 3.72 7.35 -11.53
CA ARG A 137 4.96 6.64 -11.18
C ARG A 137 4.71 5.80 -9.92
N ALA A 138 4.99 4.49 -10.02
CA ALA A 138 4.74 3.59 -8.90
C ALA A 138 5.71 2.41 -8.87
N VAL A 139 5.75 1.73 -7.74
CA VAL A 139 6.39 0.42 -7.57
C VAL A 139 5.35 -0.60 -7.12
N THR A 140 5.59 -1.84 -7.43
CA THR A 140 4.86 -3.02 -6.94
C THR A 140 5.83 -4.11 -6.51
N HIS A 141 5.35 -5.31 -6.21
CA HIS A 141 6.21 -6.46 -6.00
C HIS A 141 7.04 -6.75 -7.27
N HIS A 142 8.33 -7.08 -7.11
CA HIS A 142 9.25 -7.25 -8.25
C HIS A 142 8.80 -8.26 -9.31
N LEU A 143 7.99 -9.25 -8.93
CA LEU A 143 7.42 -10.24 -9.86
C LEU A 143 6.23 -9.71 -10.68
N ALA A 144 5.72 -8.52 -10.37
CA ALA A 144 4.54 -7.95 -11.02
C ALA A 144 4.82 -6.62 -11.74
N VAL A 145 6.08 -6.27 -11.94
CA VAL A 145 6.49 -5.00 -12.59
C VAL A 145 5.95 -4.89 -14.00
N ASP A 146 6.03 -5.97 -14.80
CA ASP A 146 5.53 -5.98 -16.18
C ASP A 146 4.00 -5.84 -16.22
N ALA A 147 3.30 -6.46 -15.28
CA ALA A 147 1.85 -6.32 -15.16
C ALA A 147 1.45 -4.90 -14.76
N LEU A 148 2.22 -4.25 -13.87
CA LEU A 148 2.02 -2.85 -13.51
C LEU A 148 2.21 -1.93 -14.72
N ALA A 149 3.27 -2.14 -15.50
CA ALA A 149 3.53 -1.38 -16.73
C ALA A 149 2.41 -1.59 -17.78
N ALA A 150 1.91 -2.81 -17.93
CA ALA A 150 0.78 -3.11 -18.81
C ALA A 150 -0.51 -2.37 -18.41
N GLY A 151 -0.66 -2.01 -17.15
CA GLY A 151 -1.73 -1.16 -16.62
C GLY A 151 -1.53 0.35 -16.88
N GLY A 152 -0.56 0.75 -17.71
CA GLY A 152 -0.29 2.15 -18.07
C GLY A 152 0.50 2.93 -17.00
N VAL A 153 1.01 2.27 -15.99
CA VAL A 153 1.83 2.86 -14.91
C VAL A 153 3.28 2.98 -15.39
N ILE A 154 3.99 3.99 -14.93
CA ILE A 154 5.44 4.15 -15.13
C ILE A 154 6.15 3.47 -13.96
N PRO A 155 6.68 2.25 -14.12
CA PRO A 155 7.28 1.52 -13.02
C PRO A 155 8.64 2.11 -12.63
N ILE A 156 8.84 2.29 -11.34
CA ILE A 156 10.10 2.78 -10.78
C ILE A 156 10.75 1.68 -9.95
N GLN A 157 12.01 1.40 -10.20
CA GLN A 157 12.79 0.44 -9.41
C GLN A 157 13.29 1.09 -8.11
N ALA A 158 12.42 1.16 -7.12
CA ALA A 158 12.74 1.64 -5.79
C ALA A 158 11.96 0.84 -4.75
N ARG A 159 12.40 0.90 -3.50
CA ARG A 159 11.66 0.26 -2.41
C ARG A 159 10.38 1.01 -2.07
N ILE A 160 10.42 2.34 -2.16
CA ILE A 160 9.26 3.24 -2.01
C ILE A 160 9.33 4.30 -3.10
N VAL A 161 8.20 4.59 -3.71
CA VAL A 161 8.01 5.67 -4.68
C VAL A 161 7.00 6.67 -4.13
N ASP A 162 7.42 7.92 -3.99
CA ASP A 162 6.58 9.06 -3.64
C ASP A 162 6.27 9.86 -4.91
N ASP A 163 5.06 9.69 -5.43
CA ASP A 163 4.53 10.44 -6.59
C ASP A 163 3.56 11.56 -6.15
N GLY A 164 3.80 12.14 -4.98
CA GLY A 164 3.02 13.27 -4.46
C GLY A 164 1.90 12.85 -3.52
N ASP A 165 0.71 12.69 -4.01
CA ASP A 165 -0.49 12.20 -3.31
C ASP A 165 -0.61 10.67 -3.32
N LEU A 166 0.24 9.99 -4.09
CA LEU A 166 0.34 8.54 -4.16
C LEU A 166 1.72 8.08 -3.69
N ILE A 167 1.78 7.19 -2.70
CA ILE A 167 3.02 6.57 -2.24
C ILE A 167 2.90 5.06 -2.38
N THR A 168 3.81 4.45 -3.12
CA THR A 168 3.77 3.00 -3.34
C THR A 168 5.02 2.33 -2.78
N ALA A 169 4.86 1.16 -2.17
CA ALA A 169 5.93 0.34 -1.64
C ALA A 169 5.97 -1.03 -2.33
N GLY A 170 7.17 -1.55 -2.52
CA GLY A 170 7.42 -2.79 -3.24
C GLY A 170 7.02 -4.05 -2.48
N GLY A 171 7.90 -5.05 -2.43
CA GLY A 171 7.59 -6.36 -1.82
C GLY A 171 7.26 -6.30 -0.34
N VAL A 172 6.62 -7.31 0.13
CA VAL A 172 5.94 -7.51 1.43
C VAL A 172 6.53 -6.76 2.63
N THR A 173 7.83 -6.95 2.90
CA THR A 173 8.50 -6.29 4.04
C THR A 173 8.67 -4.77 3.88
N SER A 174 8.41 -4.22 2.70
CA SER A 174 8.47 -2.77 2.48
C SER A 174 7.32 -2.00 3.18
N GLY A 175 6.32 -2.72 3.69
CA GLY A 175 5.27 -2.13 4.53
C GLY A 175 5.79 -1.48 5.80
N LEU A 176 6.86 -2.02 6.41
CA LEU A 176 7.53 -1.40 7.56
C LEU A 176 8.18 -0.06 7.15
N ASP A 177 8.94 -0.06 6.06
CA ASP A 177 9.61 1.15 5.55
C ASP A 177 8.59 2.20 5.11
N LEU A 178 7.47 1.76 4.50
CA LEU A 178 6.36 2.63 4.14
C LEU A 178 5.77 3.30 5.37
N GLY A 179 5.43 2.53 6.41
CA GLY A 179 4.89 3.07 7.66
C GLY A 179 5.81 4.12 8.28
N LEU A 180 7.11 3.85 8.36
CA LEU A 180 8.11 4.79 8.86
C LEU A 180 8.23 6.05 7.98
N TYR A 181 8.15 5.89 6.66
CA TYR A 181 8.14 7.04 5.75
C TYR A 181 6.88 7.89 5.90
N LEU A 182 5.72 7.26 6.05
CA LEU A 182 4.45 7.95 6.29
C LEU A 182 4.47 8.71 7.63
N LEU A 183 5.05 8.13 8.69
CA LEU A 183 5.26 8.84 9.95
C LEU A 183 6.16 10.06 9.78
N GLU A 184 7.28 9.91 9.07
CA GLU A 184 8.18 11.03 8.78
C GLU A 184 7.46 12.14 8.01
N ARG A 185 6.67 11.78 7.01
CA ARG A 185 5.93 12.72 6.16
C ARG A 185 4.80 13.44 6.91
N CYS A 186 4.06 12.72 7.75
CA CYS A 186 2.90 13.27 8.45
C CYS A 186 3.24 13.93 9.78
N LEU A 187 4.19 13.37 10.55
CA LEU A 187 4.51 13.78 11.93
C LEU A 187 5.96 14.26 12.11
N GLY A 188 6.78 14.09 11.08
CA GLY A 188 8.19 14.47 11.10
C GLY A 188 9.14 13.37 11.55
N PRO A 189 10.46 13.55 11.29
CA PRO A 189 11.45 12.48 11.43
C PRO A 189 11.67 12.03 12.88
N ARG A 190 11.39 12.88 13.87
CA ARG A 190 11.61 12.53 15.28
C ARG A 190 10.69 11.38 15.73
N ILE A 191 9.41 11.40 15.32
CA ILE A 191 8.46 10.33 15.63
C ILE A 191 8.86 9.04 14.89
N SER A 192 9.24 9.14 13.61
CA SER A 192 9.71 7.99 12.84
C SER A 192 10.92 7.31 13.49
N LEU A 193 11.92 8.08 13.95
CA LEU A 193 13.12 7.55 14.60
C LEU A 193 12.81 6.86 15.95
N GLU A 194 11.86 7.39 16.74
CA GLU A 194 11.42 6.74 17.97
C GLU A 194 10.77 5.38 17.69
N VAL A 195 10.01 5.27 16.60
CA VAL A 195 9.40 4.00 16.19
C VAL A 195 10.43 3.03 15.63
N GLU A 196 11.41 3.49 14.83
CA GLU A 196 12.57 2.67 14.41
C GLU A 196 13.30 2.08 15.62
N ALA A 197 13.55 2.89 16.63
CA ALA A 197 14.20 2.43 17.87
C ALA A 197 13.34 1.42 18.64
N LEU A 198 12.02 1.62 18.72
CA LEU A 198 11.10 0.68 19.36
C LEU A 198 11.08 -0.68 18.66
N PHE A 199 11.11 -0.70 17.34
CA PHE A 199 11.04 -1.92 16.54
C PHE A 199 12.38 -2.60 16.34
N ASP A 200 13.48 -2.00 16.83
CA ASP A 200 14.87 -2.46 16.54
C ASP A 200 15.04 -2.69 15.02
N TYR A 201 14.51 -1.75 14.24
CA TYR A 201 14.45 -1.85 12.80
C TYR A 201 15.02 -0.59 12.14
N GLU A 202 16.00 -0.77 11.28
CA GLU A 202 16.56 0.30 10.46
C GLU A 202 15.88 0.32 9.09
N ARG A 203 15.30 1.49 8.74
CA ARG A 203 14.60 1.69 7.48
C ARG A 203 15.56 1.49 6.28
N ARG A 204 15.08 0.81 5.25
CA ARG A 204 15.86 0.45 4.08
C ARG A 204 15.65 1.39 2.92
N GLY A 205 16.75 1.81 2.31
CA GLY A 205 16.78 2.54 1.05
C GLY A 205 16.34 3.99 1.16
N THR A 206 16.57 4.69 0.07
CA THR A 206 16.09 6.06 -0.14
C THR A 206 14.75 6.00 -0.85
N VAL A 207 13.82 6.83 -0.41
CA VAL A 207 12.54 6.99 -1.11
C VAL A 207 12.78 7.70 -2.43
N TRP A 208 12.32 7.10 -3.52
CA TRP A 208 12.36 7.76 -4.81
C TRP A 208 11.25 8.83 -4.90
N SER A 209 11.60 9.99 -5.41
CA SER A 209 10.62 11.02 -5.78
C SER A 209 11.15 11.80 -6.97
N ALA A 210 10.26 12.41 -7.75
CA ALA A 210 10.63 13.26 -8.90
C ALA A 210 11.20 14.63 -8.48
N LYS A 211 11.57 14.80 -7.21
CA LYS A 211 12.16 16.05 -6.69
C LYS A 211 13.67 16.05 -6.92
N GLY A 212 14.21 17.21 -7.32
CA GLY A 212 15.64 17.41 -7.50
C GLY A 212 16.09 17.33 -8.95
N ALA A 213 17.41 17.18 -9.15
CA ALA A 213 17.99 17.06 -10.48
C ALA A 213 17.84 15.65 -11.03
N GLU A 214 17.54 15.55 -12.32
CA GLU A 214 17.54 14.26 -13.00
C GLU A 214 18.98 13.79 -13.26
N PRO A 215 19.25 12.48 -13.14
CA PRO A 215 20.57 11.94 -13.50
C PRO A 215 20.85 12.15 -14.98
N VAL A 216 22.01 12.72 -15.29
CA VAL A 216 22.48 12.87 -16.68
C VAL A 216 23.06 11.54 -17.20
N ILE A 217 23.50 10.67 -16.29
CA ILE A 217 24.00 9.32 -16.57
C ILE A 217 23.29 8.36 -15.62
N THR A 218 22.74 7.31 -16.18
CA THR A 218 22.16 6.20 -15.41
C THR A 218 23.16 5.05 -15.33
N PHE A 219 23.41 4.55 -14.11
CA PHE A 219 24.32 3.41 -13.87
C PHE A 219 23.56 2.07 -13.71
N ALA A 220 22.24 2.15 -13.53
CA ALA A 220 21.40 0.97 -13.56
C ALA A 220 20.96 0.70 -15.01
N PRO A 221 20.88 -0.58 -15.44
CA PRO A 221 20.26 -0.88 -16.73
C PRO A 221 18.82 -0.38 -16.71
N ASP A 222 18.37 0.20 -17.83
CA ASP A 222 16.97 0.52 -18.01
C ASP A 222 16.17 -0.74 -17.73
N ALA A 223 15.12 -0.62 -16.89
CA ALA A 223 14.17 -1.69 -16.71
C ALA A 223 13.48 -1.89 -18.06
N ALA A 224 13.87 -2.98 -18.73
CA ALA A 224 13.28 -3.41 -19.99
C ALA A 224 11.92 -4.05 -19.76
#